data_702fbd754abb56c1352bd0d6516f693d
#
_entry.id   702fbd754abb56c1352bd0d6516f693d
#
_cell.length_a   1.000
_cell.length_b   1.000
_cell.length_c   1.000
_cell.angle_alpha   90.00
_cell.angle_beta   90.00
_cell.angle_gamma   90.00
#
_symmetry.space_group_name_H-M   'P 1'
#
loop_
_entity.id
_entity.type
_entity.pdbx_description
1 polymer ?
#
loop_
_entity_poly.entity_id
_entity_poly.type
_entity_poly.pdbx_seq_one_letter_code
_entity_poly.pdbx_strand_id
1 'polypeptide(L)'
;MYTCNNNMLDQLPRLEGSFSLTVSNPAIQVDGWPVTACGQHWWVGGDSCTYCPEVVPRDSCPPGDDMLIYSSSAMAVMVPGGQQYYLDPFWVPGYTQAHSAFVPPGSTIGGFAAFSGGGFVNLNPTALGWVACFPTASGGGGNDGRWTLNAKNSTNADRLNNCYDVNLKVHPAGGLGAWQYT
;
A
#
# COMPACT_ATOMS: atom_id res chain seq x y z
N MET A 1 -21.87 29.95 -8.60
CA MET A 1 -21.53 29.05 -7.46
C MET A 1 -21.59 27.64 -8.02
N TYR A 2 -20.43 27.10 -8.47
CA TYR A 2 -20.38 25.75 -9.06
C TYR A 2 -20.11 24.77 -7.93
N THR A 3 -21.08 23.96 -7.57
CA THR A 3 -20.92 22.80 -6.70
C THR A 3 -20.15 21.73 -7.48
N CYS A 4 -18.89 21.48 -7.13
CA CYS A 4 -18.19 20.30 -7.60
C CYS A 4 -18.90 19.07 -7.04
N ASN A 5 -19.57 18.33 -7.92
CA ASN A 5 -20.19 17.07 -7.59
C ASN A 5 -19.10 16.04 -7.26
N ASN A 6 -19.12 15.48 -6.05
CA ASN A 6 -18.33 14.36 -5.58
C ASN A 6 -18.64 13.01 -6.29
N ASN A 7 -19.39 13.05 -7.38
CA ASN A 7 -19.90 11.85 -8.08
C ASN A 7 -18.96 11.27 -9.14
N MET A 8 -17.77 11.82 -9.34
CA MET A 8 -16.90 11.30 -10.42
C MET A 8 -16.24 9.97 -10.04
N LEU A 9 -15.93 9.75 -8.77
CA LEU A 9 -15.33 8.48 -8.29
C LEU A 9 -16.34 7.32 -8.32
N ASP A 10 -17.63 7.59 -8.12
CA ASP A 10 -18.67 6.56 -8.15
C ASP A 10 -18.96 6.04 -9.57
N GLN A 11 -18.50 6.73 -10.60
CA GLN A 11 -18.69 6.33 -12.01
C GLN A 11 -17.50 5.54 -12.57
N LEU A 12 -16.36 5.51 -11.88
CA LEU A 12 -15.22 4.73 -12.33
C LEU A 12 -15.40 3.25 -11.96
N PRO A 13 -15.13 2.31 -12.88
CA PRO A 13 -15.20 0.89 -12.57
C PRO A 13 -14.17 0.51 -11.51
N ARG A 14 -14.64 -0.10 -10.44
CA ARG A 14 -13.75 -0.65 -9.40
C ARG A 14 -13.00 -1.83 -9.94
N LEU A 15 -11.73 -1.94 -9.57
CA LEU A 15 -10.91 -3.09 -9.89
C LEU A 15 -11.19 -4.22 -8.88
N GLU A 16 -11.53 -5.40 -9.37
CA GLU A 16 -11.85 -6.58 -8.54
C GLU A 16 -10.65 -7.53 -8.37
N GLY A 17 -9.72 -7.55 -9.32
CA GLY A 17 -8.53 -8.40 -9.28
C GLY A 17 -7.41 -7.86 -8.38
N SER A 18 -6.33 -8.61 -8.29
CA SER A 18 -5.10 -8.13 -7.65
C SER A 18 -4.40 -7.08 -8.51
N PHE A 19 -3.69 -6.18 -7.86
CA PHE A 19 -2.96 -5.10 -8.51
C PHE A 19 -1.73 -4.71 -7.70
N SER A 20 -0.74 -4.15 -8.38
CA SER A 20 0.37 -3.42 -7.77
C SER A 20 0.12 -1.92 -7.78
N LEU A 21 0.95 -1.19 -7.05
CA LEU A 21 0.87 0.26 -6.91
C LEU A 21 2.20 0.90 -7.26
N THR A 22 2.15 2.05 -7.93
CA THR A 22 3.29 2.96 -8.04
C THR A 22 2.90 4.35 -7.56
N VAL A 23 3.86 5.10 -7.02
CA VAL A 23 3.64 6.50 -6.68
C VAL A 23 3.63 7.38 -7.93
N SER A 24 2.85 8.44 -7.89
CA SER A 24 2.80 9.42 -8.97
C SER A 24 2.83 10.83 -8.43
N ASN A 25 3.96 11.49 -8.64
CA ASN A 25 4.17 12.93 -8.50
C ASN A 25 5.41 13.32 -9.31
N PRO A 26 5.24 13.90 -10.51
CA PRO A 26 6.37 14.25 -11.39
C PRO A 26 7.38 15.25 -10.81
N ALA A 27 7.05 15.89 -9.69
CA ALA A 27 7.93 16.86 -9.07
C ALA A 27 8.95 16.24 -8.08
N ILE A 28 8.89 14.92 -7.85
CA ILE A 28 9.78 14.24 -6.89
C ILE A 28 10.52 13.06 -7.55
N GLN A 29 11.70 12.73 -6.99
CA GLN A 29 12.56 11.70 -7.59
C GLN A 29 11.97 10.29 -7.58
N VAL A 30 10.99 10.01 -6.71
CA VAL A 30 10.36 8.69 -6.59
C VAL A 30 9.11 8.54 -7.46
N ASP A 31 8.86 9.46 -8.38
CA ASP A 31 7.78 9.34 -9.36
C ASP A 31 7.92 8.04 -10.17
N GLY A 32 6.86 7.25 -10.22
CA GLY A 32 6.84 5.94 -10.89
C GLY A 32 7.45 4.79 -10.07
N TRP A 33 8.00 5.04 -8.89
CA TRP A 33 8.57 3.97 -8.07
C TRP A 33 7.46 3.06 -7.51
N PRO A 34 7.75 1.72 -7.39
CA PRO A 34 6.78 0.78 -6.86
C PRO A 34 6.54 1.01 -5.37
N VAL A 35 5.34 0.69 -4.93
CA VAL A 35 5.04 0.45 -3.52
C VAL A 35 5.37 -0.99 -3.20
N THR A 36 6.17 -1.22 -2.17
CA THR A 36 6.71 -2.53 -1.78
C THR A 36 6.34 -2.87 -0.33
N ALA A 37 6.37 -4.15 0.00
CA ALA A 37 6.03 -4.68 1.33
C ALA A 37 7.28 -5.29 1.98
N CYS A 38 7.71 -4.76 3.13
CA CYS A 38 8.83 -5.30 3.90
C CYS A 38 8.74 -4.90 5.37
N GLY A 39 9.00 -5.86 6.28
CA GLY A 39 8.96 -5.62 7.73
C GLY A 39 7.58 -5.21 8.24
N GLN A 40 6.51 -5.75 7.64
CA GLN A 40 5.11 -5.43 7.94
C GLN A 40 4.71 -3.98 7.65
N HIS A 41 5.48 -3.26 6.81
CA HIS A 41 5.19 -1.89 6.37
C HIS A 41 5.19 -1.78 4.85
N TRP A 42 4.52 -0.75 4.34
CA TRP A 42 4.58 -0.36 2.94
C TRP A 42 5.66 0.71 2.76
N TRP A 43 6.42 0.55 1.69
CA TRP A 43 7.52 1.44 1.32
C TRP A 43 7.35 1.95 -0.11
N VAL A 44 8.06 3.00 -0.44
CA VAL A 44 8.21 3.48 -1.81
C VAL A 44 9.62 3.14 -2.28
N GLY A 45 9.71 2.29 -3.30
CA GLY A 45 10.97 1.79 -3.83
C GLY A 45 11.53 0.56 -3.10
N GLY A 46 12.66 0.07 -3.58
CA GLY A 46 13.27 -1.18 -3.13
C GLY A 46 12.48 -2.42 -3.56
N ASP A 47 12.86 -3.57 -3.02
CA ASP A 47 12.23 -4.85 -3.30
C ASP A 47 11.29 -5.24 -2.16
N SER A 48 10.23 -6.00 -2.47
CA SER A 48 9.39 -6.61 -1.44
C SER A 48 10.16 -7.72 -0.72
N CYS A 49 9.97 -7.82 0.60
CA CYS A 49 10.52 -8.90 1.41
C CYS A 49 9.52 -10.05 1.43
N THR A 50 9.91 -11.21 0.91
CA THR A 50 9.02 -12.36 0.75
C THR A 50 9.68 -13.62 1.28
N TYR A 51 8.85 -14.61 1.59
CA TYR A 51 9.31 -15.94 2.00
C TYR A 51 8.49 -17.01 1.27
N CYS A 52 9.17 -18.01 0.77
CA CYS A 52 8.60 -19.24 0.25
C CYS A 52 9.15 -20.43 1.06
N PRO A 53 8.31 -21.29 1.68
CA PRO A 53 8.79 -22.42 2.46
C PRO A 53 9.61 -23.41 1.62
N GLU A 54 10.69 -23.95 2.18
CA GLU A 54 11.56 -24.92 1.49
C GLU A 54 10.84 -26.20 1.04
N VAL A 55 9.75 -26.56 1.74
CA VAL A 55 8.91 -27.72 1.41
C VAL A 55 8.03 -27.49 0.18
N VAL A 56 7.88 -26.25 -0.26
CA VAL A 56 7.13 -25.89 -1.46
C VAL A 56 8.10 -25.86 -2.64
N PRO A 57 7.79 -26.54 -3.75
CA PRO A 57 8.61 -26.42 -4.95
C PRO A 57 8.73 -24.95 -5.37
N ARG A 58 9.94 -24.49 -5.65
CA ARG A 58 10.19 -23.08 -5.99
C ARG A 58 9.34 -22.57 -7.15
N ASP A 59 9.11 -23.41 -8.14
CA ASP A 59 8.27 -23.10 -9.29
C ASP A 59 6.77 -22.95 -8.95
N SER A 60 6.39 -23.35 -7.74
CA SER A 60 5.01 -23.21 -7.23
C SER A 60 4.82 -21.94 -6.39
N CYS A 61 5.90 -21.25 -6.04
CA CYS A 61 5.80 -19.94 -5.38
C CYS A 61 5.66 -18.83 -6.41
N PRO A 62 4.81 -17.83 -6.16
CA PRO A 62 4.79 -16.60 -6.94
C PRO A 62 6.16 -15.89 -6.89
N PRO A 63 6.51 -15.08 -7.90
CA PRO A 63 7.85 -14.47 -8.02
C PRO A 63 8.28 -13.66 -6.80
N GLY A 64 7.36 -12.95 -6.16
CA GLY A 64 7.66 -12.15 -4.97
C GLY A 64 8.23 -10.76 -5.26
N ASP A 65 8.31 -10.37 -6.54
CA ASP A 65 8.92 -9.11 -6.95
C ASP A 65 8.04 -7.91 -6.59
N ASP A 66 6.74 -8.02 -6.88
CA ASP A 66 5.78 -6.96 -6.65
C ASP A 66 4.93 -7.19 -5.38
N MET A 67 4.62 -6.10 -4.68
CA MET A 67 3.55 -6.13 -3.70
C MET A 67 2.20 -6.13 -4.41
N LEU A 68 1.49 -7.25 -4.38
CA LEU A 68 0.14 -7.37 -4.93
C LEU A 68 -0.90 -7.39 -3.81
N ILE A 69 -1.96 -6.61 -4.01
CA ILE A 69 -3.07 -6.47 -3.06
C ILE A 69 -4.42 -6.52 -3.77
N TYR A 70 -5.49 -6.68 -2.98
CA TYR A 70 -6.89 -6.52 -3.41
C TYR A 70 -7.52 -5.31 -2.71
N SER A 71 -8.55 -4.73 -3.29
CA SER A 71 -9.33 -3.64 -2.65
C SER A 71 -10.00 -4.06 -1.34
N SER A 72 -10.18 -5.35 -1.10
CA SER A 72 -10.79 -5.94 0.10
C SER A 72 -9.91 -5.93 1.34
N SER A 73 -8.78 -5.21 1.34
CA SER A 73 -7.77 -5.20 2.39
C SER A 73 -6.97 -6.50 2.54
N ALA A 74 -7.00 -7.37 1.55
CA ALA A 74 -6.18 -8.58 1.52
C ALA A 74 -4.89 -8.35 0.71
N MET A 75 -3.78 -8.91 1.19
CA MET A 75 -2.57 -9.11 0.39
C MET A 75 -2.79 -10.29 -0.55
N ALA A 76 -2.28 -10.22 -1.77
CA ALA A 76 -2.42 -11.30 -2.75
C ALA A 76 -1.32 -12.36 -2.52
N VAL A 77 -1.54 -13.25 -1.56
CA VAL A 77 -0.58 -14.27 -1.09
C VAL A 77 -1.15 -15.67 -1.11
N MET A 78 -0.27 -16.68 -1.14
CA MET A 78 -0.63 -18.10 -1.11
C MET A 78 -0.71 -18.67 0.31
N VAL A 79 -0.06 -18.05 1.28
CA VAL A 79 0.00 -18.59 2.65
C VAL A 79 -1.39 -18.86 3.20
N PRO A 80 -1.65 -20.04 3.78
CA PRO A 80 -2.93 -20.36 4.40
C PRO A 80 -3.30 -19.35 5.48
N GLY A 81 -4.54 -18.87 5.44
CA GLY A 81 -5.03 -17.78 6.31
C GLY A 81 -4.79 -16.39 5.76
N GLY A 82 -3.95 -16.26 4.72
CA GLY A 82 -3.68 -14.98 4.06
C GLY A 82 -2.93 -13.96 4.94
N GLN A 83 -2.84 -12.76 4.44
CA GLN A 83 -2.37 -11.56 5.15
C GLN A 83 -3.32 -10.41 4.83
N GLN A 84 -3.50 -9.51 5.78
CA GLN A 84 -4.40 -8.38 5.65
C GLN A 84 -3.63 -7.08 5.83
N TYR A 85 -3.88 -6.10 4.97
CA TYR A 85 -3.33 -4.76 5.17
C TYR A 85 -4.31 -3.86 5.92
N TYR A 86 -3.75 -2.86 6.58
CA TYR A 86 -4.46 -1.91 7.42
C TYR A 86 -3.72 -0.57 7.45
N LEU A 87 -4.39 0.46 7.94
CA LEU A 87 -3.73 1.67 8.44
C LEU A 87 -3.68 1.59 9.96
N ASP A 88 -2.50 1.74 10.54
CA ASP A 88 -2.35 1.81 11.99
C ASP A 88 -2.98 3.09 12.57
N PRO A 89 -3.05 3.28 13.89
CA PRO A 89 -3.61 4.49 14.50
C PRO A 89 -2.92 5.80 14.09
N PHE A 90 -1.69 5.72 13.56
CA PHE A 90 -0.93 6.86 13.04
C PHE A 90 -1.06 7.05 11.52
N TRP A 91 -1.92 6.23 10.88
CA TRP A 91 -2.15 6.23 9.43
C TRP A 91 -0.95 5.76 8.61
N VAL A 92 -0.10 4.95 9.20
CA VAL A 92 0.96 4.23 8.51
C VAL A 92 0.39 2.91 7.95
N PRO A 93 0.53 2.66 6.64
CA PRO A 93 0.06 1.40 6.06
C PRO A 93 0.98 0.25 6.48
N GLY A 94 0.36 -0.81 6.97
CA GLY A 94 1.02 -2.04 7.36
C GLY A 94 0.22 -3.27 6.96
N TYR A 95 0.76 -4.44 7.25
CA TYR A 95 0.08 -5.71 7.01
C TYR A 95 0.38 -6.72 8.12
N THR A 96 -0.51 -7.68 8.27
CA THR A 96 -0.38 -8.72 9.30
C THR A 96 0.76 -9.67 8.97
N GLN A 97 1.41 -10.21 9.99
CA GLN A 97 2.29 -11.35 9.82
C GLN A 97 1.49 -12.57 9.34
N ALA A 98 2.10 -13.43 8.52
CA ALA A 98 1.51 -14.71 8.13
C ALA A 98 1.13 -15.54 9.37
N HIS A 99 -0.01 -16.22 9.31
CA HIS A 99 -0.60 -17.00 10.42
C HIS A 99 -1.01 -16.15 11.63
N SER A 100 -1.10 -14.83 11.50
CA SER A 100 -1.54 -13.94 12.56
C SER A 100 -2.67 -13.02 12.05
N ALA A 101 -3.72 -12.90 12.84
CA ALA A 101 -4.78 -11.92 12.62
C ALA A 101 -4.58 -10.64 13.45
N PHE A 102 -3.41 -10.48 14.06
CA PHE A 102 -3.14 -9.32 14.91
C PHE A 102 -3.04 -8.06 14.07
N VAL A 103 -3.83 -7.08 14.44
CA VAL A 103 -3.81 -5.70 13.92
C VAL A 103 -3.71 -4.76 15.12
N PRO A 104 -2.85 -3.75 15.12
CA PRO A 104 -2.74 -2.81 16.25
C PRO A 104 -4.11 -2.21 16.61
N PRO A 105 -4.48 -2.16 17.90
CA PRO A 105 -5.74 -1.57 18.34
C PRO A 105 -5.92 -0.14 17.81
N GLY A 106 -7.09 0.17 17.28
CA GLY A 106 -7.38 1.48 16.67
C GLY A 106 -6.98 1.60 15.19
N SER A 107 -6.48 0.52 14.58
CA SER A 107 -6.21 0.48 13.13
C SER A 107 -7.50 0.49 12.32
N THR A 108 -7.40 1.00 11.10
CA THR A 108 -8.48 0.99 10.11
C THR A 108 -8.26 -0.17 9.14
N ILE A 109 -9.23 -1.08 9.06
CA ILE A 109 -9.27 -2.18 8.10
C ILE A 109 -10.42 -1.90 7.13
N GLY A 110 -10.13 -2.00 5.82
CA GLY A 110 -11.14 -1.70 4.81
C GLY A 110 -11.27 -0.21 4.50
N GLY A 111 -12.28 0.13 3.71
CA GLY A 111 -12.49 1.51 3.26
C GLY A 111 -11.50 1.95 2.19
N PHE A 112 -10.95 1.01 1.41
CA PHE A 112 -10.09 1.29 0.27
C PHE A 112 -10.79 0.97 -1.04
N ALA A 113 -10.43 1.66 -2.09
CA ALA A 113 -10.89 1.35 -3.44
C ALA A 113 -9.77 1.56 -4.47
N ALA A 114 -9.72 0.66 -5.43
CA ALA A 114 -8.89 0.79 -6.63
C ALA A 114 -9.82 0.97 -7.83
N PHE A 115 -9.47 1.88 -8.71
CA PHE A 115 -10.26 2.19 -9.90
C PHE A 115 -9.43 1.92 -11.16
N SER A 116 -10.05 1.26 -12.14
CA SER A 116 -9.43 1.02 -13.43
C SER A 116 -9.19 2.36 -14.15
N GLY A 117 -7.93 2.63 -14.53
CA GLY A 117 -7.54 3.92 -15.09
C GLY A 117 -7.51 5.08 -14.10
N GLY A 118 -7.74 4.80 -12.82
CA GLY A 118 -7.68 5.75 -11.71
C GLY A 118 -6.60 5.38 -10.70
N GLY A 119 -6.84 5.73 -9.43
CA GLY A 119 -5.89 5.51 -8.34
C GLY A 119 -6.42 4.55 -7.27
N PHE A 120 -5.56 4.29 -6.32
CA PHE A 120 -5.90 3.63 -5.07
C PHE A 120 -6.21 4.69 -4.01
N VAL A 121 -7.39 4.67 -3.46
CA VAL A 121 -7.87 5.70 -2.55
C VAL A 121 -8.34 5.13 -1.22
N ASN A 122 -8.20 5.92 -0.17
CA ASN A 122 -8.82 5.69 1.12
C ASN A 122 -10.16 6.44 1.17
N LEU A 123 -11.24 5.71 1.37
CA LEU A 123 -12.60 6.24 1.40
C LEU A 123 -13.02 6.78 2.78
N ASN A 124 -12.12 6.78 3.77
CA ASN A 124 -12.41 7.38 5.07
C ASN A 124 -12.71 8.88 4.89
N PRO A 125 -13.78 9.41 5.48
CA PRO A 125 -14.18 10.82 5.34
C PRO A 125 -13.12 11.83 5.75
N THR A 126 -12.17 11.45 6.61
CA THR A 126 -11.07 12.33 7.06
C THR A 126 -9.80 12.19 6.22
N ALA A 127 -9.78 11.27 5.24
CA ALA A 127 -8.62 11.04 4.38
C ALA A 127 -8.36 12.24 3.46
N LEU A 128 -7.09 12.64 3.38
CA LEU A 128 -6.60 13.71 2.51
C LEU A 128 -5.64 13.20 1.42
N GLY A 129 -5.51 11.87 1.28
CA GLY A 129 -4.66 11.23 0.28
C GLY A 129 -3.46 10.51 0.86
N TRP A 130 -2.41 10.40 0.06
CA TRP A 130 -1.17 9.69 0.39
C TRP A 130 0.02 10.62 0.32
N VAL A 131 1.04 10.33 1.12
CA VAL A 131 2.32 11.04 1.08
C VAL A 131 3.48 10.07 1.06
N ALA A 132 4.51 10.40 0.28
CA ALA A 132 5.81 9.77 0.32
C ALA A 132 6.77 10.66 1.09
N CYS A 133 7.42 10.10 2.13
CA CYS A 133 8.28 10.87 3.01
C CYS A 133 9.74 10.44 2.82
N PHE A 134 10.61 11.42 2.62
CA PHE A 134 12.03 11.19 2.49
C PHE A 134 12.61 10.61 3.79
N PRO A 135 13.45 9.55 3.74
CA PRO A 135 14.06 8.98 4.93
C PRO A 135 14.95 10.02 5.61
N THR A 136 14.64 10.32 6.87
CA THR A 136 15.52 11.14 7.73
C THR A 136 16.37 10.22 8.58
N ALA A 137 17.58 10.65 8.95
CA ALA A 137 18.52 9.89 9.78
C ALA A 137 17.92 9.41 11.12
N SER A 138 16.82 9.99 11.55
CA SER A 138 16.13 9.68 12.82
C SER A 138 14.81 8.91 12.65
N GLY A 139 14.33 8.71 11.46
CA GLY A 139 13.00 8.13 11.20
C GLY A 139 13.05 6.98 10.22
N GLY A 140 13.23 5.77 10.73
CA GLY A 140 12.74 4.49 10.19
C GLY A 140 12.91 4.14 8.71
N GLY A 141 13.43 5.02 7.88
CA GLY A 141 13.81 4.69 6.51
C GLY A 141 15.05 3.82 6.55
N GLY A 142 14.97 2.61 6.02
CA GLY A 142 16.13 1.75 5.92
C GLY A 142 17.26 2.47 5.17
N ASN A 143 18.51 2.11 5.46
CA ASN A 143 19.72 2.60 4.77
C ASN A 143 19.76 2.20 3.27
N ASP A 144 18.65 1.68 2.74
CA ASP A 144 18.52 1.13 1.38
C ASP A 144 17.87 2.09 0.37
N GLY A 145 17.65 3.36 0.76
CA GLY A 145 17.11 4.39 -0.13
C GLY A 145 15.59 4.39 -0.30
N ARG A 146 14.87 3.54 0.42
CA ARG A 146 13.39 3.54 0.41
C ARG A 146 12.83 4.77 1.09
N TRP A 147 11.68 5.24 0.57
CA TRP A 147 10.89 6.27 1.23
C TRP A 147 9.74 5.62 2.00
N THR A 148 9.30 6.25 3.08
CA THR A 148 8.11 5.79 3.79
C THR A 148 6.85 6.23 3.05
N LEU A 149 5.83 5.38 3.03
CA LEU A 149 4.49 5.72 2.54
C LEU A 149 3.56 5.90 3.74
N ASN A 150 2.82 7.00 3.76
CA ASN A 150 1.83 7.27 4.79
C ASN A 150 0.52 7.72 4.17
N ALA A 151 -0.60 7.39 4.81
CA ALA A 151 -1.86 8.03 4.53
C ALA A 151 -1.95 9.35 5.29
N LYS A 152 -2.45 10.39 4.61
CA LYS A 152 -2.65 11.72 5.18
C LYS A 152 -4.10 11.91 5.58
N ASN A 153 -4.31 12.51 6.73
CA ASN A 153 -5.63 12.92 7.21
C ASN A 153 -5.59 14.31 7.86
N SER A 154 -6.76 14.80 8.29
CA SER A 154 -6.88 16.11 8.90
C SER A 154 -6.16 16.26 10.26
N THR A 155 -5.83 15.12 10.91
CA THR A 155 -5.20 15.15 12.25
C THR A 155 -3.69 14.95 12.21
N ASN A 156 -3.14 14.34 11.13
CA ASN A 156 -1.72 14.10 11.02
C ASN A 156 -1.00 15.01 10.00
N ALA A 157 -1.74 15.78 9.21
CA ALA A 157 -1.19 16.60 8.13
C ALA A 157 -0.04 17.50 8.58
N ASP A 158 -0.16 18.13 9.76
CA ASP A 158 0.86 19.04 10.32
C ASP A 158 2.09 18.31 10.87
N ARG A 159 2.07 17.01 11.01
CA ARG A 159 3.15 16.19 11.56
C ARG A 159 3.99 15.49 10.49
N LEU A 160 3.56 15.54 9.24
CA LEU A 160 4.21 14.89 8.10
C LEU A 160 5.30 15.81 7.53
N ASN A 161 6.48 15.81 8.16
CA ASN A 161 7.63 16.59 7.73
C ASN A 161 8.43 15.84 6.65
N ASN A 162 9.01 16.57 5.71
CA ASN A 162 9.75 16.03 4.56
C ASN A 162 8.93 15.01 3.74
N CYS A 163 7.63 15.23 3.66
CA CYS A 163 6.69 14.41 2.91
C CYS A 163 6.12 15.20 1.74
N TYR A 164 5.82 14.48 0.67
CA TYR A 164 5.23 15.03 -0.55
C TYR A 164 3.93 14.31 -0.86
N ASP A 165 2.89 15.07 -1.19
CA ASP A 165 1.62 14.49 -1.62
C ASP A 165 1.85 13.66 -2.90
N VAL A 166 1.32 12.44 -2.92
CA VAL A 166 1.41 11.53 -4.06
C VAL A 166 0.06 10.89 -4.36
N ASN A 167 -0.15 10.55 -5.62
CA ASN A 167 -1.20 9.63 -6.00
C ASN A 167 -0.62 8.21 -6.10
N LEU A 168 -1.44 7.21 -5.82
CA LEU A 168 -1.09 5.81 -6.02
C LEU A 168 -1.77 5.32 -7.29
N LYS A 169 -0.99 5.07 -8.34
CA LYS A 169 -1.48 4.48 -9.59
C LYS A 169 -1.65 2.98 -9.43
N VAL A 170 -2.74 2.47 -9.95
CA VAL A 170 -3.10 1.06 -9.92
C VAL A 170 -2.67 0.38 -11.22
N HIS A 171 -1.98 -0.74 -11.09
CA HIS A 171 -1.59 -1.61 -12.21
C HIS A 171 -2.21 -2.99 -12.03
N PRO A 172 -3.27 -3.33 -12.78
CA PRO A 172 -3.88 -4.67 -12.72
C PRO A 172 -2.83 -5.74 -13.01
N ALA A 173 -2.72 -6.73 -12.13
CA ALA A 173 -1.72 -7.78 -12.25
C ALA A 173 -2.35 -9.15 -12.55
N GLY A 174 -3.40 -9.48 -11.83
CA GLY A 174 -3.99 -10.82 -11.83
C GLY A 174 -3.08 -11.85 -11.14
N GLY A 175 -3.65 -12.69 -10.28
CA GLY A 175 -2.90 -13.72 -9.58
C GLY A 175 -2.33 -13.26 -8.21
N LEU A 176 -1.32 -13.99 -7.75
CA LEU A 176 -0.72 -13.83 -6.43
C LEU A 176 0.70 -13.25 -6.54
N GLY A 177 1.08 -12.38 -5.60
CA GLY A 177 2.38 -11.71 -5.61
C GLY A 177 3.48 -12.53 -4.95
N ALA A 178 3.16 -13.22 -3.86
CA ALA A 178 4.13 -13.97 -3.07
C ALA A 178 3.50 -15.18 -2.40
N TRP A 179 4.32 -16.07 -1.83
CA TRP A 179 3.81 -17.02 -0.83
C TRP A 179 3.35 -16.24 0.40
N GLN A 180 4.22 -15.42 0.96
CA GLN A 180 3.91 -14.43 2.00
C GLN A 180 4.88 -13.25 1.94
N TYR A 181 4.46 -12.10 2.42
CA TYR A 181 5.33 -10.96 2.68
C TYR A 181 5.82 -10.99 4.14
N THR A 182 7.09 -10.60 4.36
CA THR A 182 7.75 -10.68 5.67
C THR A 182 8.21 -9.32 6.19
#